data_33ab4e9bb12428778b6b502d37f7b4a5
#
_entry.id   33ab4e9bb12428778b6b502d37f7b4a5
#
_cell.length_a   1.000
_cell.length_b   1.000
_cell.length_c   1.000
_cell.angle_alpha   90.00
_cell.angle_beta   90.00
_cell.angle_gamma   90.00
#
_symmetry.space_group_name_H-M   'P 1'
#
loop_
_entity.id
_entity.type
_entity.pdbx_description
1 polymer ?
#
loop_
_entity_poly.entity_id
_entity_poly.type
_entity_poly.pdbx_seq_one_letter_code
_entity_poly.pdbx_strand_id
1 'polypeptide(L)'
;MENSNMKKHVTVVGSIQIGFSVLGLMAAATVFVALTFARGFVEDDETARTVLGFLSISIPLLVGLMSTLGLVGGIGILVYKPWARYLLIVLSAIGCVNIPFGTVKGIYSIWVLINDETLKLFNKEVPNVNIIQP
;
A
#
# COMPACT_ATOMS: atom_id res chain seq x y z
N MET A 1 -10.55 26.00 -9.90
CA MET A 1 -11.57 24.97 -9.62
C MET A 1 -11.10 23.55 -9.89
N GLU A 2 -10.41 23.27 -10.97
CA GLU A 2 -9.89 21.93 -11.30
C GLU A 2 -8.92 21.39 -10.23
N ASN A 3 -8.04 22.22 -9.70
CA ASN A 3 -7.09 21.83 -8.67
C ASN A 3 -7.75 21.37 -7.35
N SER A 4 -8.93 21.87 -7.00
CA SER A 4 -9.63 21.46 -5.78
C SER A 4 -10.26 20.07 -5.91
N ASN A 5 -10.72 19.71 -7.10
CA ASN A 5 -11.27 18.39 -7.36
C ASN A 5 -10.17 17.33 -7.32
N MET A 6 -9.03 17.61 -7.93
CA MET A 6 -7.90 16.68 -7.95
C MET A 6 -7.31 16.48 -6.54
N LYS A 7 -7.25 17.52 -5.72
CA LYS A 7 -6.88 17.38 -4.29
C LYS A 7 -7.79 16.41 -3.55
N LYS A 8 -9.10 16.45 -3.81
CA LYS A 8 -10.06 15.51 -3.22
C LYS A 8 -9.76 14.08 -3.64
N HIS A 9 -9.47 13.85 -4.93
CA HIS A 9 -9.13 12.50 -5.43
C HIS A 9 -7.84 11.97 -4.80
N VAL A 10 -6.81 12.80 -4.68
CA VAL A 10 -5.54 12.44 -4.01
C VAL A 10 -5.79 12.11 -2.54
N THR A 11 -6.61 12.90 -1.84
CA THR A 11 -6.98 12.64 -0.44
C THR A 11 -7.75 11.32 -0.31
N VAL A 12 -8.67 11.04 -1.21
CA VAL A 12 -9.42 9.76 -1.23
C VAL A 12 -8.47 8.58 -1.40
N VAL A 13 -7.54 8.65 -2.35
CA VAL A 13 -6.54 7.59 -2.56
C VAL A 13 -5.70 7.37 -1.31
N GLY A 14 -5.19 8.45 -0.70
CA GLY A 14 -4.40 8.37 0.53
C GLY A 14 -5.19 7.76 1.69
N SER A 15 -6.45 8.18 1.87
CA SER A 15 -7.33 7.66 2.93
C SER A 15 -7.67 6.19 2.73
N ILE A 16 -7.99 5.77 1.51
CA ILE A 16 -8.23 4.37 1.16
C ILE A 16 -6.97 3.54 1.43
N GLN A 17 -5.81 4.06 1.05
CA GLN A 17 -4.54 3.37 1.26
C GLN A 17 -4.25 3.15 2.75
N ILE A 18 -4.45 4.17 3.58
CA ILE A 18 -4.29 4.06 5.04
C ILE A 18 -5.26 3.04 5.61
N GLY A 19 -6.54 3.10 5.23
CA GLY A 19 -7.55 2.14 5.67
C GLY A 19 -7.18 0.69 5.34
N PHE A 20 -6.78 0.42 4.09
CA PHE A 20 -6.32 -0.91 3.68
C PHE A 20 -5.04 -1.35 4.40
N SER A 21 -4.13 -0.43 4.70
CA SER A 21 -2.91 -0.74 5.43
C SER A 21 -3.18 -1.13 6.87
N VAL A 22 -4.10 -0.45 7.54
CA VAL A 22 -4.55 -0.79 8.90
C VAL A 22 -5.23 -2.16 8.90
N LEU A 23 -6.14 -2.41 7.95
CA LEU A 23 -6.78 -3.71 7.79
C LEU A 23 -5.76 -4.82 7.50
N GLY A 24 -4.76 -4.54 6.67
CA GLY A 24 -3.66 -5.46 6.37
C GLY A 24 -2.84 -5.82 7.60
N LEU A 25 -2.54 -4.85 8.47
CA LEU A 25 -1.84 -5.10 9.74
C LEU A 25 -2.69 -5.97 10.69
N MET A 26 -4.00 -5.69 10.78
CA MET A 26 -4.92 -6.51 11.58
C MET A 26 -5.00 -7.94 11.03
N ALA A 27 -5.10 -8.08 9.71
CA ALA A 27 -5.11 -9.38 9.05
C ALA A 27 -3.79 -10.14 9.28
N ALA A 28 -2.64 -9.48 9.20
CA ALA A 28 -1.35 -10.08 9.49
C ALA A 28 -1.28 -10.62 10.92
N ALA A 29 -1.75 -9.85 11.90
CA ALA A 29 -1.83 -10.28 13.29
C ALA A 29 -2.75 -11.48 13.47
N THR A 30 -3.95 -11.45 12.84
CA THR A 30 -4.91 -12.55 12.90
C THR A 30 -4.35 -13.83 12.29
N VAL A 31 -3.72 -13.74 11.12
CA VAL A 31 -3.08 -14.89 10.45
C VAL A 31 -1.93 -15.44 11.30
N PHE A 32 -1.12 -14.58 11.89
CA PHE A 32 -0.06 -15.01 12.79
C PHE A 32 -0.59 -15.82 13.97
N VAL A 33 -1.62 -15.33 14.63
CA VAL A 33 -2.26 -16.01 15.75
C VAL A 33 -2.88 -17.34 15.29
N ALA A 34 -3.64 -17.33 14.19
CA ALA A 34 -4.29 -18.52 13.66
C ALA A 34 -3.29 -19.63 13.29
N LEU A 35 -2.20 -19.28 12.61
CA LEU A 35 -1.16 -20.24 12.23
C LEU A 35 -0.38 -20.75 13.46
N THR A 36 -0.18 -19.91 14.47
CA THR A 36 0.45 -20.34 15.73
C THR A 36 -0.44 -21.34 16.47
N PHE A 37 -1.74 -21.10 16.53
CA PHE A 37 -2.69 -22.08 17.09
C PHE A 37 -2.73 -23.37 16.28
N ALA A 38 -2.76 -23.28 14.95
CA ALA A 38 -2.79 -24.45 14.07
C ALA A 38 -1.57 -25.37 14.30
N ARG A 39 -0.41 -24.80 14.60
CA ARG A 39 0.81 -25.59 14.93
C ARG A 39 0.63 -26.48 16.18
N GLY A 40 -0.21 -26.06 17.14
CA GLY A 40 -0.48 -26.85 18.34
C GLY A 40 -1.34 -28.09 18.09
N PHE A 41 -2.06 -28.14 16.95
CA PHE A 41 -2.89 -29.30 16.59
C PHE A 41 -2.17 -30.34 15.70
N VAL A 42 -0.99 -30.01 15.19
CA VAL A 42 -0.20 -30.87 14.31
C VAL A 42 1.00 -31.38 15.10
N GLU A 43 0.76 -32.34 16.00
CA GLU A 43 1.83 -32.92 16.84
C GLU A 43 2.55 -34.09 16.17
N ASP A 44 1.86 -34.84 15.27
CA ASP A 44 2.34 -36.11 14.74
C ASP A 44 3.10 -36.01 13.41
N ASP A 45 3.12 -34.83 12.74
CA ASP A 45 3.78 -34.66 11.45
C ASP A 45 4.86 -33.55 11.52
N GLU A 46 6.10 -33.97 11.64
CA GLU A 46 7.26 -33.06 11.71
C GLU A 46 7.42 -32.19 10.46
N THR A 47 7.06 -32.72 9.30
CA THR A 47 7.10 -31.96 8.02
C THR A 47 6.04 -30.86 8.00
N ALA A 48 4.80 -31.17 8.37
CA ALA A 48 3.72 -30.20 8.46
C ALA A 48 4.02 -29.12 9.49
N ARG A 49 4.60 -29.48 10.62
CA ARG A 49 4.99 -28.56 11.69
C ARG A 49 6.09 -27.58 11.22
N THR A 50 7.06 -28.05 10.46
CA THR A 50 8.15 -27.22 9.90
C THR A 50 7.61 -26.26 8.85
N VAL A 51 6.76 -26.74 7.95
CA VAL A 51 6.13 -25.91 6.91
C VAL A 51 5.23 -24.82 7.52
N LEU A 52 4.37 -25.20 8.47
CA LEU A 52 3.53 -24.26 9.21
C LEU A 52 4.36 -23.25 9.99
N GLY A 53 5.50 -23.67 10.54
CA GLY A 53 6.45 -22.80 11.23
C GLY A 53 7.02 -21.73 10.32
N PHE A 54 7.45 -22.11 9.14
CA PHE A 54 7.97 -21.19 8.15
C PHE A 54 6.89 -20.22 7.64
N LEU A 55 5.70 -20.75 7.32
CA LEU A 55 4.56 -19.94 6.84
C LEU A 55 4.05 -18.96 7.91
N SER A 56 4.06 -19.36 9.18
CA SER A 56 3.56 -18.52 10.27
C SER A 56 4.41 -17.28 10.51
N ILE A 57 5.63 -17.27 10.05
CA ILE A 57 6.54 -16.12 10.13
C ILE A 57 6.56 -15.36 8.81
N SER A 58 6.73 -16.08 7.69
CA SER A 58 6.93 -15.49 6.37
C SER A 58 5.71 -14.71 5.88
N ILE A 59 4.50 -15.26 6.02
CA ILE A 59 3.28 -14.63 5.53
C ILE A 59 2.95 -13.35 6.30
N PRO A 60 2.85 -13.37 7.64
CA PRO A 60 2.58 -12.14 8.39
C PRO A 60 3.66 -11.09 8.26
N LEU A 61 4.92 -11.50 8.14
CA LEU A 61 6.04 -10.59 7.94
C LEU A 61 5.91 -9.85 6.59
N LEU A 62 5.64 -10.59 5.52
CA LEU A 62 5.47 -10.01 4.19
C LEU A 62 4.25 -9.06 4.13
N VAL A 63 3.12 -9.50 4.66
CA VAL A 63 1.89 -8.70 4.71
C VAL A 63 2.10 -7.46 5.60
N GLY A 64 2.75 -7.62 6.75
CA GLY A 64 3.08 -6.53 7.66
C GLY A 64 3.99 -5.48 7.03
N LEU A 65 5.05 -5.92 6.32
CA LEU A 65 5.94 -5.01 5.59
C LEU A 65 5.18 -4.24 4.50
N MET A 66 4.39 -4.92 3.69
CA MET A 66 3.59 -4.29 2.64
C MET A 66 2.57 -3.31 3.22
N SER A 67 1.93 -3.64 4.33
CA SER A 67 0.97 -2.78 5.01
C SER A 67 1.65 -1.55 5.62
N THR A 68 2.85 -1.71 6.20
CA THR A 68 3.62 -0.58 6.74
C THR A 68 4.05 0.37 5.63
N LEU A 69 4.57 -0.16 4.53
CA LEU A 69 4.91 0.65 3.35
C LEU A 69 3.69 1.38 2.77
N GLY A 70 2.55 0.70 2.73
CA GLY A 70 1.28 1.29 2.30
C GLY A 70 0.81 2.42 3.21
N LEU A 71 1.00 2.26 4.52
CA LEU A 71 0.65 3.29 5.51
C LEU A 71 1.54 4.52 5.38
N VAL A 72 2.85 4.31 5.29
CA VAL A 72 3.83 5.40 5.08
C VAL A 72 3.58 6.11 3.74
N GLY A 73 3.33 5.35 2.67
CA GLY A 73 2.99 5.90 1.36
C GLY A 73 1.68 6.68 1.37
N GLY A 74 0.64 6.17 2.05
CA GLY A 74 -0.65 6.83 2.21
C GLY A 74 -0.54 8.17 2.94
N ILE A 75 0.20 8.20 4.05
CA ILE A 75 0.49 9.44 4.78
C ILE A 75 1.32 10.39 3.91
N GLY A 76 2.34 9.88 3.23
CA GLY A 76 3.20 10.67 2.35
C GLY A 76 2.43 11.36 1.23
N ILE A 77 1.41 10.70 0.66
CA ILE A 77 0.53 11.31 -0.34
C ILE A 77 -0.35 12.42 0.25
N LEU A 78 -0.88 12.23 1.45
CA LEU A 78 -1.66 13.26 2.12
C LEU A 78 -0.84 14.53 2.43
N VAL A 79 0.46 14.36 2.61
CA VAL A 79 1.43 15.47 2.81
C VAL A 79 2.03 15.95 1.47
N TYR A 80 1.54 15.43 0.35
CA TYR A 80 1.99 15.78 -1.01
C TYR A 80 3.49 15.57 -1.27
N LYS A 81 4.11 14.59 -0.63
CA LYS A 81 5.52 14.26 -0.85
C LYS A 81 5.72 13.56 -2.20
N PRO A 82 6.63 14.05 -3.07
CA PRO A 82 6.82 13.49 -4.42
C PRO A 82 7.27 12.02 -4.42
N TRP A 83 8.09 11.60 -3.46
CA TRP A 83 8.57 10.21 -3.35
C TRP A 83 7.44 9.22 -3.01
N ALA A 84 6.44 9.66 -2.22
CA ALA A 84 5.31 8.83 -1.84
C ALA A 84 4.46 8.42 -3.04
N ARG A 85 4.38 9.27 -4.06
CA ARG A 85 3.71 8.99 -5.32
C ARG A 85 4.32 7.77 -6.04
N TYR A 86 5.65 7.77 -6.19
CA TYR A 86 6.36 6.64 -6.82
C TYR A 86 6.19 5.35 -6.00
N LEU A 87 6.30 5.45 -4.69
CA LEU A 87 6.12 4.33 -3.78
C LEU A 87 4.72 3.73 -3.90
N LEU A 88 3.67 4.55 -3.95
CA LEU A 88 2.31 4.05 -4.09
C LEU A 88 2.00 3.50 -5.49
N ILE A 89 2.60 4.03 -6.56
CA ILE A 89 2.47 3.47 -7.90
C ILE A 89 3.04 2.04 -7.92
N VAL A 90 4.24 1.85 -7.37
CA VAL A 90 4.87 0.53 -7.27
C VAL A 90 4.02 -0.42 -6.42
N LEU A 91 3.57 0.06 -5.25
CA LEU A 91 2.74 -0.72 -4.35
C LEU A 91 1.38 -1.10 -4.97
N SER A 92 0.79 -0.18 -5.73
CA SER A 92 -0.46 -0.42 -6.46
C SER A 92 -0.28 -1.43 -7.59
N ALA A 93 0.86 -1.38 -8.29
CA ALA A 93 1.19 -2.36 -9.33
C ALA A 93 1.33 -3.77 -8.72
N ILE A 94 2.00 -3.89 -7.58
CA ILE A 94 2.10 -5.16 -6.84
C ILE A 94 0.71 -5.60 -6.35
N GLY A 95 -0.09 -4.66 -5.87
CA GLY A 95 -1.46 -4.92 -5.39
C GLY A 95 -2.42 -5.38 -6.49
N CYS A 96 -2.19 -4.99 -7.74
CA CYS A 96 -3.00 -5.44 -8.88
C CYS A 96 -2.98 -6.96 -9.11
N VAL A 97 -1.93 -7.63 -8.64
CA VAL A 97 -1.83 -9.11 -8.71
C VAL A 97 -2.87 -9.77 -7.81
N ASN A 98 -3.37 -9.07 -6.80
CA ASN A 98 -4.33 -9.59 -5.83
C ASN A 98 -5.78 -9.33 -6.28
N ILE A 99 -6.22 -10.10 -7.27
CA ILE A 99 -7.55 -10.04 -7.89
C ILE A 99 -8.65 -10.52 -6.91
N PRO A 100 -9.86 -9.89 -6.85
CA PRO A 100 -10.37 -8.79 -7.70
C PRO A 100 -10.27 -7.38 -7.11
N PHE A 101 -10.17 -7.24 -5.79
CA PHE A 101 -10.25 -5.94 -5.11
C PHE A 101 -8.99 -5.09 -5.26
N GLY A 102 -7.83 -5.74 -5.27
CA GLY A 102 -6.54 -5.09 -5.47
C GLY A 102 -6.43 -4.41 -6.84
N THR A 103 -6.97 -5.02 -7.88
CA THR A 103 -6.93 -4.52 -9.25
C THR A 103 -7.70 -3.20 -9.42
N VAL A 104 -8.94 -3.12 -8.91
CA VAL A 104 -9.76 -1.90 -9.01
C VAL A 104 -9.11 -0.74 -8.27
N LYS A 105 -8.66 -1.00 -7.04
CA LYS A 105 -7.94 -0.01 -6.24
C LYS A 105 -6.63 0.42 -6.90
N GLY A 106 -5.86 -0.55 -7.42
CA GLY A 106 -4.58 -0.31 -8.07
C GLY A 106 -4.71 0.55 -9.32
N ILE A 107 -5.64 0.21 -10.21
CA ILE A 107 -5.91 0.97 -11.44
C ILE A 107 -6.35 2.40 -11.11
N TYR A 108 -7.28 2.57 -10.18
CA TYR A 108 -7.75 3.89 -9.76
C TYR A 108 -6.61 4.73 -9.16
N SER A 109 -5.80 4.15 -8.29
CA SER A 109 -4.65 4.83 -7.68
C SER A 109 -3.62 5.24 -8.72
N ILE A 110 -3.30 4.35 -9.67
CA ILE A 110 -2.37 4.63 -10.76
C ILE A 110 -2.91 5.75 -11.65
N TRP A 111 -4.19 5.69 -12.02
CA TRP A 111 -4.81 6.73 -12.84
C TRP A 111 -4.75 8.11 -12.19
N VAL A 112 -5.11 8.20 -10.91
CA VAL A 112 -5.05 9.47 -10.17
C VAL A 112 -3.62 9.99 -10.05
N LEU A 113 -2.65 9.09 -9.78
CA LEU A 113 -1.26 9.48 -9.53
C LEU A 113 -0.48 9.84 -10.80
N ILE A 114 -0.89 9.32 -11.96
CA ILE A 114 -0.25 9.62 -13.25
C ILE A 114 -0.88 10.86 -13.90
N ASN A 115 -2.06 11.29 -13.46
CA ASN A 115 -2.73 12.44 -14.04
C ASN A 115 -1.87 13.71 -13.95
N ASP A 116 -1.82 14.47 -15.05
CA ASP A 116 -1.01 15.70 -15.19
C ASP A 116 -1.35 16.76 -14.13
N GLU A 117 -2.62 16.82 -13.71
CA GLU A 117 -3.04 17.73 -12.64
C GLU A 117 -2.49 17.32 -11.28
N THR A 118 -2.37 16.01 -11.02
CA THR A 118 -1.72 15.49 -9.81
C THR A 118 -0.22 15.80 -9.84
N LEU A 119 0.43 15.67 -11.00
CA LEU A 119 1.82 16.07 -11.20
C LEU A 119 2.07 17.52 -10.80
N LYS A 120 1.18 18.42 -11.19
CA LYS A 120 1.29 19.86 -10.84
C LYS A 120 1.19 20.10 -9.33
N LEU A 121 0.37 19.32 -8.61
CA LEU A 121 0.24 19.43 -7.15
C LEU A 121 1.54 19.04 -6.41
N PHE A 122 2.20 17.97 -6.87
CA PHE A 122 3.47 17.52 -6.28
C PHE A 122 4.67 18.38 -6.69
N ASN A 123 4.63 18.97 -7.88
CA ASN A 123 5.71 19.84 -8.37
C ASN A 123 5.71 21.23 -7.72
N LYS A 124 4.64 21.66 -7.08
CA LYS A 124 4.60 22.93 -6.34
C LYS A 124 5.56 22.97 -5.15
N GLU A 125 5.99 21.82 -4.64
CA GLU A 125 6.98 21.74 -3.56
C GLU A 125 8.44 21.85 -4.05
N VAL A 126 8.68 21.84 -5.36
CA VAL A 126 10.02 21.99 -5.94
C VAL A 126 10.09 23.34 -6.68
N PRO A 127 10.54 24.42 -6.01
CA PRO A 127 10.51 25.77 -6.59
C PRO A 127 11.44 25.94 -7.79
N ASN A 128 12.35 25.01 -8.03
CA ASN A 128 13.37 25.13 -9.08
C ASN A 128 12.93 24.60 -10.47
N VAL A 129 11.77 23.99 -10.58
CA VAL A 129 11.28 23.46 -11.87
C VAL A 129 10.82 24.56 -12.81
N ASN A 130 10.50 25.73 -12.29
CA ASN A 130 10.06 26.88 -13.09
C ASN A 130 11.20 27.58 -13.86
N ILE A 131 12.45 27.23 -13.59
CA ILE A 131 13.63 27.83 -14.24
C ILE A 131 13.88 27.25 -15.64
N ILE A 132 13.29 26.10 -15.95
CA ILE A 132 13.50 25.37 -17.21
C ILE A 132 12.45 25.69 -18.27
N GLN A 133 11.42 26.44 -17.95
CA GLN A 133 10.44 26.89 -18.94
C GLN A 133 10.95 28.17 -19.65
N PRO A 134 10.98 28.13 -20.99
CA PRO A 134 11.33 29.30 -21.77
C PRO A 134 10.32 30.43 -21.61
#